data_811555c8029f4f105d91e99398aac3e3
#
_entry.id   811555c8029f4f105d91e99398aac3e3
#
_cell.length_a   1.000
_cell.length_b   1.000
_cell.length_c   1.000
_cell.angle_alpha   90.00
_cell.angle_beta   90.00
_cell.angle_gamma   90.00
#
_symmetry.space_group_name_H-M   'P 1'
#
loop_
_entity.id
_entity.type
_entity.pdbx_description
1 polymer ?
#
loop_
_entity_poly.entity_id
_entity_poly.type
_entity_poly.pdbx_seq_one_letter_code
_entity_poly.pdbx_strand_id
1 'polypeptide(L)' 'MNEKIYYSAEDIAKMLGVSMGKAYKILREMNKDLTSKGFLTIAGKIPVEYFKEKWYGGAKSS' A
#
# COMPACT_ATOMS: atom_id res chain seq x y z
N MET A 1 16.18 11.02 6.68
CA MET A 1 16.49 10.66 6.36
C MET A 1 16.08 9.61 5.77
N ASN A 2 15.78 8.84 5.71
CA ASN A 2 15.37 7.85 5.15
C ASN A 2 13.97 7.77 5.00
N GLU A 3 13.32 8.53 4.18
CA GLU A 3 11.97 8.44 3.98
C GLU A 3 11.67 7.36 3.07
N LYS A 4 10.74 6.45 3.33
CA LYS A 4 10.36 5.41 2.44
C LYS A 4 9.47 5.96 1.36
N ILE A 5 9.69 5.53 0.15
CA ILE A 5 8.86 5.90 -0.96
C ILE A 5 7.84 4.80 -1.20
N TYR A 6 8.18 3.57 -0.84
CA TYR A 6 7.28 2.44 -0.99
C TYR A 6 7.15 1.69 0.32
N TYR A 7 6.00 1.10 0.54
CA TYR A 7 5.80 0.20 1.67
C TYR A 7 5.87 -1.22 1.16
N SER A 8 6.46 -2.11 1.95
CA SER A 8 6.50 -3.52 1.61
C SER A 8 5.38 -4.22 2.39
N ALA A 9 5.20 -5.51 2.13
CA ALA A 9 4.20 -6.26 2.86
C ALA A 9 4.49 -6.25 4.35
N GLU A 10 5.77 -6.32 4.69
CA GLU A 10 6.15 -6.30 6.09
C GLU A 10 5.75 -4.98 6.74
N ASP A 11 5.95 -3.89 6.03
CA ASP A 11 5.57 -2.59 6.55
C ASP A 11 4.06 -2.53 6.79
N ILE A 12 3.30 -3.02 5.82
CA ILE A 12 1.86 -3.00 5.94
C ILE A 12 1.38 -3.88 7.07
N ALA A 13 1.99 -5.06 7.21
CA ALA A 13 1.62 -5.97 8.28
C ALA A 13 1.82 -5.30 9.64
N LYS A 14 2.91 -4.58 9.79
CA LYS A 14 3.19 -3.91 11.05
C LYS A 14 2.26 -2.74 11.28
N MET A 15 2.03 -1.95 10.25
CA MET A 15 1.21 -0.77 10.40
C MET A 15 -0.25 -1.10 10.69
N LEU A 16 -0.76 -2.14 10.07
CA LEU A 16 -2.15 -2.50 10.23
C LEU A 16 -2.38 -3.58 11.28
N GLY A 17 -1.31 -4.17 11.77
CA GLY A 17 -1.45 -5.23 12.75
C GLY A 17 -2.06 -6.48 12.17
N VAL A 18 -1.74 -6.81 10.93
CA VAL A 18 -2.28 -8.00 10.29
C VAL A 18 -1.16 -8.96 9.96
N SER A 19 -1.51 -10.17 9.57
CA SER A 19 -0.52 -11.18 9.23
C SER A 19 0.14 -10.82 7.91
N MET A 20 1.28 -11.45 7.65
CA MET A 20 1.98 -11.23 6.38
C MET A 20 1.11 -11.66 5.20
N GLY A 21 0.38 -12.76 5.35
CA GLY A 21 -0.49 -13.22 4.29
C GLY A 21 -1.54 -12.19 3.95
N LYS A 22 -2.10 -11.58 4.97
CA LYS A 22 -3.11 -10.56 4.77
C LYS A 22 -2.48 -9.33 4.13
N ALA A 23 -1.28 -8.97 4.58
CA ALA A 23 -0.59 -7.80 4.03
C ALA A 23 -0.30 -7.99 2.53
N TYR A 24 0.12 -9.19 2.14
CA TYR A 24 0.38 -9.45 0.74
C TYR A 24 -0.90 -9.36 -0.08
N LYS A 25 -2.01 -9.81 0.49
CA LYS A 25 -3.26 -9.74 -0.21
C LYS A 25 -3.66 -8.29 -0.43
N ILE A 26 -3.51 -7.45 0.58
CA ILE A 26 -3.81 -6.04 0.47
C ILE A 26 -2.93 -5.38 -0.59
N LEU A 27 -1.64 -5.70 -0.56
CA LEU A 27 -0.71 -5.16 -1.52
C LEU A 27 -1.09 -5.54 -2.94
N ARG A 28 -1.47 -6.80 -3.13
CA ARG A 28 -1.81 -7.26 -4.45
C ARG A 28 -3.03 -6.54 -4.99
N GLU A 29 -4.02 -6.32 -4.13
CA GLU A 29 -5.22 -5.60 -4.55
C GLU A 29 -4.91 -4.16 -4.91
N MET A 30 -4.06 -3.51 -4.12
CA MET A 30 -3.70 -2.14 -4.40
C MET A 30 -2.91 -2.02 -5.69
N ASN A 31 -1.98 -2.94 -5.91
CA ASN A 31 -1.20 -2.91 -7.13
C ASN A 31 -2.06 -3.17 -8.34
N LYS A 32 -3.07 -4.01 -8.18
CA LYS A 32 -3.96 -4.29 -9.28
C LYS A 32 -4.71 -3.01 -9.65
N ASP A 33 -5.13 -2.25 -8.65
CA ASP A 33 -5.84 -1.01 -8.88
C ASP A 33 -4.93 0.01 -9.60
N LEU A 34 -3.71 0.12 -9.13
CA LEU A 34 -2.77 1.05 -9.76
C LEU A 34 -2.48 0.67 -11.19
N THR A 35 -2.28 -0.62 -11.45
CA THR A 35 -2.01 -1.07 -12.80
C THR A 35 -3.19 -0.77 -13.72
N SER A 36 -4.38 -0.93 -13.22
CA SER A 36 -5.56 -0.66 -14.03
C SER A 36 -5.67 0.81 -14.38
N LYS A 37 -5.03 1.66 -13.59
CA LYS A 37 -5.07 3.09 -13.86
C LYS A 37 -3.87 3.54 -14.68
N GLY A 38 -3.07 2.61 -15.13
CA GLY A 38 -1.95 2.95 -16.00
C GLY A 38 -0.63 3.25 -15.30
N PHE A 39 -0.55 3.00 -14.01
CA PHE A 39 0.68 3.25 -13.30
C PHE A 39 1.58 2.03 -13.31
N LEU A 40 2.87 2.27 -13.21
CA LEU A 40 3.82 1.19 -13.11
C LEU A 40 3.85 0.73 -11.67
N THR A 41 3.92 -0.56 -11.46
CA THR A 41 3.92 -1.11 -10.12
C THR A 41 5.10 -2.02 -9.92
N ILE A 42 5.45 -2.23 -8.65
CA ILE A 42 6.53 -3.13 -8.29
C ILE A 42 5.93 -4.20 -7.41
N ALA A 43 6.16 -5.45 -7.77
CA ALA A 43 5.58 -6.56 -7.03
C ALA A 43 6.01 -6.49 -5.56
N GLY A 44 5.05 -6.61 -4.68
CA GLY A 44 5.34 -6.62 -3.26
C GLY A 44 5.57 -5.25 -2.64
N LYS A 45 5.35 -4.19 -3.41
CA LYS A 45 5.53 -2.84 -2.89
C LYS A 45 4.40 -1.96 -3.34
N ILE A 46 4.16 -0.91 -2.57
CA ILE A 46 3.07 0.00 -2.89
C ILE A 46 3.56 1.40 -2.55
N PRO A 47 3.31 2.39 -3.39
CA PRO A 47 3.76 3.75 -3.08
C PRO A 47 3.13 4.25 -1.79
N VAL A 48 3.92 4.88 -0.97
CA VAL A 48 3.45 5.40 0.30
C VAL A 48 2.29 6.37 0.11
N GLU A 49 2.40 7.24 -0.89
CA GLU A 49 1.36 8.22 -1.14
C GLU A 49 0.03 7.56 -1.48
N TYR A 50 0.08 6.51 -2.30
CA TYR A 50 -1.13 5.82 -2.70
C TYR A 50 -1.76 5.11 -1.49
N PHE A 51 -0.91 4.48 -0.68
CA PHE A 51 -1.39 3.76 0.48
C PHE A 51 -2.08 4.72 1.44
N LYS A 52 -1.48 5.87 1.68
CA LYS A 52 -2.05 6.84 2.58
C LYS A 52 -3.37 7.34 2.06
N GLU A 53 -3.45 7.58 0.77
CA GLU A 53 -4.68 8.07 0.20
C GLU A 53 -5.80 7.06 0.33
N LYS A 54 -5.52 5.79 0.09
CA LYS A 54 -6.54 4.77 0.16
C LYS A 54 -6.91 4.40 1.58
N TRP A 55 -5.95 4.43 2.48
CA TRP A 55 -6.20 4.00 3.82
C TRP A 55 -6.59 5.12 4.76
N TYR A 56 -5.93 6.27 4.60
CA TYR A 56 -6.21 7.38 5.47
C TYR A 56 -6.96 8.50 4.80
N GLY A 57 -6.71 8.68 3.52
CA GLY A 57 -7.29 9.79 2.81
C GLY A 57 -8.79 9.80 2.85
N GLY A 58 -9.36 8.63 2.74
CA GLY A 58 -10.80 8.55 2.77
C GLY A 58 -11.35 9.03 4.08
N ALA A 59 -10.62 8.75 5.12
CA ALA A 59 -11.08 9.15 6.39
C ALA A 59 -11.03 10.63 6.53
N LYS A 60 -10.02 11.28 5.92
CA LYS A 60 -9.91 12.61 6.13
C LYS A 60 -10.89 13.36 5.34
N SER A 61 -11.44 12.78 4.39
CA SER A 61 -12.33 13.54 3.60
C SER A 61 -13.55 13.82 4.44
N SER A 62 -13.62 13.28 5.53
CA SER A 62 -14.75 13.56 6.34
C SER A 62 -14.61 14.88 7.02
#